data_38e5d6ae8b45b5b86fef62a037645721
#
_entry.id   38e5d6ae8b45b5b86fef62a037645721
#
_cell.length_a   1.000
_cell.length_b   1.000
_cell.length_c   1.000
_cell.angle_alpha   90.00
_cell.angle_beta   90.00
_cell.angle_gamma   90.00
#
_symmetry.space_group_name_H-M   'P 1'
#
loop_
_entity.id
_entity.type
_entity.pdbx_description
1 polymer ?
#
loop_
_entity_poly.entity_id
_entity_poly.type
_entity_poly.pdbx_seq_one_letter_code
_entity_poly.pdbx_strand_id
1 'polypeptide(L)'
;DLKDNMKREYPSVYQEAFEIATEWAYRQSQINMAYQQNRIVRVPYDPNLMVYTCRDIWWAWWWDDTSIRFFQIFWNEIRWIDYREWSWYWMLYVLTNIIDQKPYKYAAHIWPHDMRVHEQMSWKTRLEVAKEAWYEFTLVESPNWAVSARINIVRDLFSNMRFDSKNCLAWLNKIKNYKRKRNESTWQFM
;
A
#
# COMPACT_ATOMS: atom_id res chain seq x y z
N ASP A 1 4.51 27.74 -14.47
CA ASP A 1 3.95 28.66 -15.46
C ASP A 1 2.86 29.50 -14.80
N LEU A 2 2.81 30.85 -15.09
CA LEU A 2 1.90 31.80 -14.44
C LEU A 2 0.42 31.46 -14.71
N LYS A 3 0.11 30.88 -15.88
CA LYS A 3 -1.25 30.46 -16.27
C LYS A 3 -1.78 29.28 -15.44
N ASP A 4 -0.93 28.35 -15.10
CA ASP A 4 -1.32 27.18 -14.31
C ASP A 4 -1.51 27.57 -12.84
N ASN A 5 -0.73 28.53 -12.33
CA ASN A 5 -0.91 29.07 -11.00
C ASN A 5 -2.18 29.92 -10.88
N MET A 6 -2.56 30.66 -11.90
CA MET A 6 -3.82 31.44 -11.91
C MET A 6 -5.05 30.52 -11.86
N LYS A 7 -5.09 29.46 -12.62
CA LYS A 7 -6.19 28.48 -12.59
C LYS A 7 -6.33 27.83 -11.20
N ARG A 8 -5.22 27.63 -10.52
CA ARG A 8 -5.18 27.04 -9.17
C ARG A 8 -5.76 27.98 -8.09
N GLU A 9 -5.49 29.27 -8.17
CA GLU A 9 -5.98 30.25 -7.19
C GLU A 9 -7.41 30.72 -7.51
N TYR A 10 -7.77 30.71 -8.80
CA TYR A 10 -9.06 31.16 -9.31
C TYR A 10 -9.60 30.19 -10.37
N PRO A 11 -10.05 28.98 -9.98
CA PRO A 11 -10.62 28.04 -10.94
C PRO A 11 -11.91 28.63 -11.53
N SER A 12 -12.01 28.62 -12.86
CA SER A 12 -13.18 29.18 -13.56
C SER A 12 -14.40 28.26 -13.48
N VAL A 13 -14.17 26.96 -13.23
CA VAL A 13 -15.22 25.97 -12.96
C VAL A 13 -14.76 25.05 -11.84
N TYR A 14 -15.71 24.52 -11.09
CA TYR A 14 -15.39 23.66 -9.94
C TYR A 14 -14.60 22.38 -10.33
N GLN A 15 -14.79 21.86 -11.56
CA GLN A 15 -14.01 20.75 -12.09
C GLN A 15 -12.52 21.07 -12.19
N GLU A 16 -12.15 22.28 -12.62
CA GLU A 16 -10.74 22.70 -12.67
C GLU A 16 -10.08 22.70 -11.29
N ALA A 17 -10.81 23.09 -10.24
CA ALA A 17 -10.30 23.02 -8.87
C ALA A 17 -9.98 21.59 -8.42
N PHE A 18 -10.77 20.61 -8.86
CA PHE A 18 -10.54 19.20 -8.58
C PHE A 18 -9.47 18.58 -9.49
N GLU A 19 -9.37 18.97 -10.75
CA GLU A 19 -8.33 18.52 -11.67
C GLU A 19 -6.94 18.95 -11.21
N ILE A 20 -6.78 20.19 -10.80
CA ILE A 20 -5.51 20.72 -10.25
C ILE A 20 -5.13 20.04 -8.94
N ALA A 21 -6.12 19.69 -8.10
CA ALA A 21 -5.86 18.90 -6.90
C ALA A 21 -5.35 17.49 -7.21
N THR A 22 -5.58 16.97 -8.42
CA THR A 22 -5.14 15.64 -8.85
C THR A 22 -3.74 15.60 -9.46
N GLU A 23 -3.20 16.70 -9.97
CA GLU A 23 -1.83 16.77 -10.53
C GLU A 23 -0.75 16.35 -9.51
N TRP A 24 -1.03 16.54 -8.22
CA TRP A 24 -0.12 16.21 -7.13
C TRP A 24 -0.28 14.80 -6.58
N ALA A 25 -1.29 14.07 -7.05
CA ALA A 25 -1.50 12.68 -6.65
C ALA A 25 -0.60 11.77 -7.48
N TYR A 26 0.30 11.05 -6.82
CA TYR A 26 1.28 10.18 -7.50
C TYR A 26 0.67 9.13 -8.43
N ARG A 27 -0.57 8.73 -8.24
CA ARG A 27 -1.18 7.57 -8.91
C ARG A 27 -2.61 7.76 -9.38
N GLN A 28 -3.11 8.97 -9.39
CA GLN A 28 -4.50 9.24 -9.80
C GLN A 28 -4.77 8.77 -11.23
N SER A 29 -3.85 9.11 -12.16
CA SER A 29 -3.97 8.72 -13.57
C SER A 29 -3.93 7.21 -13.77
N GLN A 30 -3.04 6.49 -13.07
CA GLN A 30 -2.94 5.04 -13.16
C GLN A 30 -4.21 4.34 -12.62
N ILE A 31 -4.78 4.85 -11.53
CA ILE A 31 -6.03 4.32 -10.99
C ILE A 31 -7.19 4.57 -11.95
N ASN A 32 -7.30 5.76 -12.52
CA ASN A 32 -8.32 6.07 -13.51
C ASN A 32 -8.19 5.16 -14.75
N MET A 33 -6.98 4.95 -15.26
CA MET A 33 -6.74 3.99 -16.33
C MET A 33 -7.10 2.55 -15.93
N ALA A 34 -6.84 2.15 -14.69
CA ALA A 34 -7.21 0.83 -14.20
C ALA A 34 -8.73 0.61 -14.18
N TYR A 35 -9.51 1.64 -13.86
CA TYR A 35 -10.97 1.61 -14.00
C TYR A 35 -11.40 1.49 -15.47
N GLN A 36 -10.86 2.31 -16.35
CA GLN A 36 -11.19 2.30 -17.79
C GLN A 36 -10.83 0.97 -18.46
N GLN A 37 -9.74 0.33 -18.03
CA GLN A 37 -9.26 -0.95 -18.55
C GLN A 37 -9.89 -2.18 -17.86
N ASN A 38 -10.91 -2.01 -17.02
CA ASN A 38 -11.54 -3.08 -16.26
C ASN A 38 -10.54 -3.93 -15.45
N ARG A 39 -9.53 -3.27 -14.84
CA ARG A 39 -8.56 -3.94 -13.96
C ARG A 39 -8.93 -3.83 -12.47
N ILE A 40 -9.93 -3.02 -12.15
CA ILE A 40 -10.55 -2.95 -10.81
C ILE A 40 -11.91 -3.64 -10.92
N VAL A 41 -11.90 -4.95 -10.68
CA VAL A 41 -13.04 -5.87 -10.81
C VAL A 41 -13.04 -6.86 -9.65
N ARG A 42 -14.01 -7.75 -9.59
CA ARG A 42 -13.93 -8.88 -8.64
C ARG A 42 -12.75 -9.78 -9.01
N VAL A 43 -11.81 -9.95 -8.08
CA VAL A 43 -10.65 -10.83 -8.21
C VAL A 43 -10.68 -11.85 -7.07
N PRO A 44 -11.38 -12.96 -7.24
CA PRO A 44 -11.49 -13.99 -6.21
C PRO A 44 -10.13 -14.67 -5.98
N TYR A 45 -9.96 -15.22 -4.79
CA TYR A 45 -8.83 -16.11 -4.50
C TYR A 45 -8.87 -17.33 -5.40
N ASP A 46 -7.75 -17.64 -6.05
CA ASP A 46 -7.55 -18.87 -6.82
C ASP A 46 -6.79 -19.89 -5.95
N PRO A 47 -7.39 -21.05 -5.59
CA PRO A 47 -6.74 -22.04 -4.74
C PRO A 47 -5.56 -22.78 -5.40
N ASN A 48 -5.38 -22.62 -6.71
CA ASN A 48 -4.24 -23.17 -7.44
C ASN A 48 -3.01 -22.26 -7.44
N LEU A 49 -3.17 -21.01 -6.99
CA LEU A 49 -2.08 -20.04 -6.90
C LEU A 49 -1.72 -19.78 -5.44
N MET A 50 -0.44 -19.63 -5.19
CA MET A 50 0.05 -19.23 -3.88
C MET A 50 -0.20 -17.76 -3.61
N VAL A 51 -0.43 -17.42 -2.35
CA VAL A 51 -0.64 -16.05 -1.89
C VAL A 51 0.64 -15.49 -1.29
N TYR A 52 0.94 -14.29 -1.66
CA TYR A 52 1.99 -13.46 -1.06
C TYR A 52 1.34 -12.38 -0.18
N THR A 53 1.99 -12.03 0.91
CA THR A 53 1.59 -10.86 1.70
C THR A 53 2.66 -9.79 1.65
N CYS A 54 2.25 -8.54 1.59
CA CYS A 54 3.14 -7.44 1.89
C CYS A 54 2.49 -6.52 2.93
N ARG A 55 3.31 -6.03 3.84
CA ARG A 55 2.85 -5.21 4.95
C ARG A 55 3.54 -3.84 4.92
N ASP A 56 2.80 -2.85 5.34
CA ASP A 56 3.32 -1.54 5.70
C ASP A 56 3.14 -1.39 7.21
N ILE A 57 4.26 -1.23 7.92
CA ILE A 57 4.26 -1.02 9.37
C ILE A 57 4.68 0.43 9.55
N TRP A 58 3.76 1.27 9.94
CA TRP A 58 4.14 2.63 10.31
C TRP A 58 4.44 2.69 11.81
N TRP A 59 5.56 3.28 12.16
CA TRP A 59 5.96 3.57 13.53
C TRP A 59 5.71 5.05 13.80
N ALA A 60 4.49 5.43 14.09
CA ALA A 60 4.26 6.74 14.66
C ALA A 60 3.13 6.65 15.69
N TRP A 61 3.38 7.21 16.81
CA TRP A 61 2.49 7.52 17.92
C TRP A 61 0.99 7.49 17.60
N TRP A 62 0.25 6.61 18.25
CA TRP A 62 -1.20 6.64 18.51
C TRP A 62 -2.20 6.68 17.32
N TRP A 63 -1.82 7.07 16.08
CA TRP A 63 -2.79 7.38 15.02
C TRP A 63 -2.54 6.68 13.67
N ASP A 64 -1.50 5.86 13.55
CA ASP A 64 -1.18 5.27 12.26
C ASP A 64 -1.66 3.82 12.12
N ASP A 65 -2.40 3.59 11.04
CA ASP A 65 -2.92 2.29 10.67
C ASP A 65 -1.81 1.41 10.08
N THR A 66 -1.71 0.21 10.61
CA THR A 66 -0.92 -0.85 9.98
C THR A 66 -1.78 -1.53 8.92
N SER A 67 -1.19 -1.86 7.79
CA SER A 67 -1.92 -2.53 6.71
C SER A 67 -1.21 -3.77 6.18
N ILE A 68 -1.98 -4.75 5.76
CA ILE A 68 -1.51 -5.93 5.05
C ILE A 68 -2.27 -6.10 3.74
N ARG A 69 -1.57 -6.46 2.70
CA ARG A 69 -2.10 -6.70 1.37
C ARG A 69 -1.81 -8.14 0.98
N PHE A 70 -2.78 -8.77 0.35
CA PHE A 70 -2.69 -10.15 -0.12
C PHE A 70 -2.78 -10.15 -1.64
N PHE A 71 -1.83 -10.83 -2.28
CA PHE A 71 -1.81 -10.91 -3.74
C PHE A 71 -1.38 -12.28 -4.23
N GLN A 72 -1.77 -12.60 -5.44
CA GLN A 72 -1.37 -13.77 -6.19
C GLN A 72 -0.69 -13.33 -7.47
N ILE A 73 0.24 -14.12 -7.97
CA ILE A 73 0.91 -13.88 -9.25
C ILE A 73 0.43 -14.92 -10.23
N PHE A 74 -0.08 -14.47 -11.37
CA PHE A 74 -0.46 -15.30 -12.48
C PHE A 74 0.24 -14.82 -13.75
N TRP A 75 1.26 -15.58 -14.20
CA TRP A 75 2.18 -15.16 -15.26
C TRP A 75 2.88 -13.85 -14.88
N ASN A 76 2.57 -12.78 -15.60
CA ASN A 76 3.08 -11.43 -15.30
C ASN A 76 2.03 -10.51 -14.67
N GLU A 77 0.87 -11.04 -14.30
CA GLU A 77 -0.21 -10.29 -13.67
C GLU A 77 -0.15 -10.41 -12.15
N ILE A 78 -0.21 -9.29 -11.46
CA ILE A 78 -0.29 -9.22 -10.00
C ILE A 78 -1.76 -8.99 -9.62
N ARG A 79 -2.37 -9.97 -8.97
CA ARG A 79 -3.77 -9.97 -8.55
C ARG A 79 -3.89 -9.63 -7.08
N TRP A 80 -4.27 -8.40 -6.76
CA TRP A 80 -4.53 -7.96 -5.40
C TRP A 80 -5.92 -8.45 -4.98
N ILE A 81 -5.96 -9.46 -4.11
CA ILE A 81 -7.19 -10.18 -3.75
C ILE A 81 -7.82 -9.71 -2.45
N ASP A 82 -7.01 -9.18 -1.52
CA ASP A 82 -7.52 -8.71 -0.23
C ASP A 82 -6.62 -7.61 0.35
N TYR A 83 -7.20 -6.81 1.22
CA TYR A 83 -6.56 -5.76 1.98
C TYR A 83 -7.18 -5.67 3.36
N ARG A 84 -6.35 -5.55 4.37
CA ARG A 84 -6.75 -5.30 5.74
C ARG A 84 -5.92 -4.19 6.34
N GLU A 85 -6.56 -3.40 7.17
CA GLU A 85 -5.92 -2.38 7.98
C GLU A 85 -6.46 -2.43 9.40
N TRP A 86 -5.64 -2.03 10.34
CA TRP A 86 -5.99 -1.97 11.75
C TRP A 86 -5.06 -1.02 12.49
N SER A 87 -5.53 -0.57 13.64
CA SER A 87 -4.77 0.18 14.62
C SER A 87 -4.58 -0.70 15.85
N TRP A 88 -3.42 -0.62 16.55
CA TRP A 88 -3.22 -1.14 17.90
C TRP A 88 -3.14 -2.65 18.11
N TYR A 89 -2.91 -3.48 17.11
CA TYR A 89 -2.77 -4.91 17.35
C TYR A 89 -1.30 -5.36 17.38
N TRP A 90 -1.04 -6.27 18.35
CA TRP A 90 0.24 -6.96 18.50
C TRP A 90 0.50 -7.90 17.34
N MET A 91 1.79 -8.17 17.08
CA MET A 91 2.20 -9.06 15.99
C MET A 91 1.48 -10.41 16.04
N LEU A 92 1.46 -11.06 17.21
CA LEU A 92 0.81 -12.36 17.36
C LEU A 92 -0.67 -12.31 16.99
N TYR A 93 -1.40 -11.26 17.40
CA TYR A 93 -2.81 -11.10 17.01
C TYR A 93 -2.99 -11.02 15.49
N VAL A 94 -2.10 -10.31 14.80
CA VAL A 94 -2.15 -10.19 13.34
C VAL A 94 -1.94 -11.54 12.68
N LEU A 95 -0.98 -12.32 13.15
CA LEU A 95 -0.70 -13.64 12.63
C LEU A 95 -1.91 -14.56 12.80
N THR A 96 -2.42 -14.68 14.02
CA THR A 96 -3.47 -15.65 14.37
C THR A 96 -4.87 -15.22 13.92
N ASN A 97 -5.18 -13.91 13.90
CA ASN A 97 -6.55 -13.44 13.62
C ASN A 97 -6.71 -12.83 12.22
N ILE A 98 -5.64 -12.52 11.54
CA ILE A 98 -5.71 -11.96 10.18
C ILE A 98 -5.14 -12.92 9.15
N ILE A 99 -3.97 -13.49 9.38
CA ILE A 99 -3.33 -14.39 8.42
C ILE A 99 -3.94 -15.78 8.50
N ASP A 100 -3.95 -16.41 9.68
CA ASP A 100 -4.43 -17.79 9.86
C ASP A 100 -5.93 -17.98 9.60
N GLN A 101 -6.71 -16.91 9.77
CA GLN A 101 -8.17 -16.98 9.51
C GLN A 101 -8.50 -16.97 8.00
N LYS A 102 -7.51 -16.82 7.13
CA LYS A 102 -7.74 -16.86 5.69
C LYS A 102 -7.54 -18.27 5.14
N PRO A 103 -8.38 -18.71 4.20
CA PRO A 103 -8.22 -20.01 3.55
C PRO A 103 -7.08 -20.01 2.51
N TYR A 104 -6.03 -19.21 2.72
CA TYR A 104 -4.99 -18.98 1.73
C TYR A 104 -3.81 -19.94 1.91
N LYS A 105 -3.24 -20.38 0.79
CA LYS A 105 -1.95 -21.08 0.76
C LYS A 105 -0.85 -20.04 0.53
N TYR A 106 -0.04 -19.80 1.54
CA TYR A 106 0.99 -18.76 1.48
C TYR A 106 2.29 -19.27 0.85
N ALA A 107 2.87 -18.44 -0.02
CA ALA A 107 4.22 -18.62 -0.57
C ALA A 107 5.28 -17.88 0.24
N ALA A 108 5.01 -16.62 0.57
CA ALA A 108 5.93 -15.79 1.34
C ALA A 108 5.21 -14.60 2.00
N HIS A 109 5.78 -14.16 3.10
CA HIS A 109 5.40 -12.94 3.79
C HIS A 109 6.52 -11.91 3.60
N ILE A 110 6.28 -10.88 2.78
CA ILE A 110 7.26 -9.85 2.38
C ILE A 110 7.01 -8.60 3.22
N TRP A 111 7.89 -8.34 4.17
CA TRP A 111 7.65 -7.30 5.15
C TRP A 111 8.84 -6.34 5.26
N PRO A 112 8.64 -5.12 5.75
CA PRO A 112 9.71 -4.14 5.84
C PRO A 112 10.70 -4.48 6.97
N HIS A 113 11.86 -3.84 6.92
CA HIS A 113 12.93 -3.99 7.92
C HIS A 113 12.51 -3.60 9.35
N ASP A 114 11.44 -2.83 9.50
CA ASP A 114 10.86 -2.41 10.79
C ASP A 114 10.38 -3.58 11.65
N MET A 115 10.34 -4.78 11.09
CA MET A 115 10.14 -6.02 11.85
C MET A 115 11.23 -6.28 12.91
N ARG A 116 12.39 -5.64 12.76
CA ARG A 116 13.50 -5.73 13.74
C ARG A 116 13.31 -4.83 14.97
N VAL A 117 12.28 -3.99 14.97
CA VAL A 117 11.97 -3.12 16.09
C VAL A 117 11.28 -3.91 17.20
N HIS A 118 11.65 -3.62 18.47
CA HIS A 118 11.07 -4.26 19.63
C HIS A 118 9.60 -3.87 19.82
N GLU A 119 8.79 -4.81 20.24
CA GLU A 119 7.45 -4.51 20.74
C GLU A 119 7.54 -3.93 22.15
N GLN A 120 6.74 -2.90 22.42
CA GLN A 120 6.82 -2.17 23.70
C GLN A 120 6.56 -3.03 24.94
N MET A 121 5.81 -4.12 24.81
CA MET A 121 5.41 -4.96 25.94
C MET A 121 6.20 -6.26 26.11
N SER A 122 6.88 -6.74 25.08
CA SER A 122 7.52 -8.06 25.12
C SER A 122 9.05 -8.03 25.17
N TRP A 123 9.68 -6.85 25.00
CA TRP A 123 11.14 -6.69 24.82
C TRP A 123 11.72 -7.51 23.65
N LYS A 124 10.86 -8.21 22.91
CA LYS A 124 11.20 -8.98 21.71
C LYS A 124 10.96 -8.14 20.47
N THR A 125 11.73 -8.39 19.45
CA THR A 125 11.45 -7.82 18.13
C THR A 125 10.21 -8.48 17.55
N ARG A 126 9.50 -7.78 16.68
CA ARG A 126 8.35 -8.36 15.96
C ARG A 126 8.74 -9.60 15.16
N LEU A 127 9.97 -9.61 14.66
CA LEU A 127 10.53 -10.77 13.94
C LEU A 127 10.72 -11.97 14.85
N GLU A 128 11.19 -11.77 16.08
CA GLU A 128 11.34 -12.86 17.08
C GLU A 128 9.98 -13.42 17.46
N VAL A 129 8.99 -12.57 17.74
CA VAL A 129 7.62 -13.00 18.04
C VAL A 129 7.04 -13.82 16.87
N ALA A 130 7.26 -13.39 15.63
CA ALA A 130 6.80 -14.12 14.46
C ALA A 130 7.50 -15.47 14.30
N LYS A 131 8.80 -15.55 14.52
CA LYS A 131 9.56 -16.82 14.46
C LYS A 131 9.12 -17.80 15.53
N GLU A 132 8.86 -17.34 16.75
CA GLU A 132 8.32 -18.18 17.83
C GLU A 132 6.93 -18.74 17.48
N ALA A 133 6.14 -18.00 16.69
CA ALA A 133 4.87 -18.44 16.15
C ALA A 133 4.99 -19.23 14.83
N TRP A 134 6.19 -19.69 14.48
CA TRP A 134 6.49 -20.50 13.29
C TRP A 134 6.26 -19.79 11.94
N TYR A 135 6.34 -18.45 11.92
CA TYR A 135 6.24 -17.67 10.70
C TYR A 135 7.62 -17.24 10.20
N GLU A 136 7.85 -17.46 8.91
CA GLU A 136 9.05 -16.98 8.22
C GLU A 136 8.70 -15.72 7.39
N PHE A 137 9.54 -14.69 7.51
CA PHE A 137 9.38 -13.44 6.78
C PHE A 137 10.59 -13.14 5.90
N THR A 138 10.30 -12.72 4.67
CA THR A 138 11.28 -12.08 3.80
C THR A 138 11.30 -10.59 4.11
N LEU A 139 12.38 -10.10 4.71
CA LEU A 139 12.55 -8.69 5.03
C LEU A 139 13.10 -7.92 3.84
N VAL A 140 12.46 -6.81 3.51
CA VAL A 140 12.89 -5.89 2.45
C VAL A 140 13.56 -4.67 3.09
N GLU A 141 14.83 -4.47 2.77
CA GLU A 141 15.55 -3.25 3.15
C GLU A 141 15.00 -2.05 2.39
N SER A 142 14.89 -0.93 3.07
CA SER A 142 14.25 0.27 2.55
C SER A 142 15.09 1.52 2.80
N PRO A 143 16.23 1.67 2.13
CA PRO A 143 17.02 2.88 2.28
C PRO A 143 16.28 4.09 1.73
N ASN A 144 16.41 5.24 2.40
CA ASN A 144 15.66 6.47 2.07
C ASN A 144 15.90 6.94 0.61
N TRP A 145 17.10 6.76 0.08
CA TRP A 145 17.42 7.13 -1.30
C TRP A 145 16.68 6.31 -2.35
N ALA A 146 16.18 5.12 -1.99
CA ALA A 146 15.47 4.23 -2.92
C ALA A 146 13.97 4.56 -3.06
N VAL A 147 13.43 5.56 -2.36
CA VAL A 147 11.99 5.87 -2.39
C VAL A 147 11.51 6.20 -3.80
N SER A 148 12.21 7.10 -4.50
CA SER A 148 11.84 7.49 -5.87
C SER A 148 11.94 6.33 -6.85
N ALA A 149 12.98 5.49 -6.73
CA ALA A 149 13.14 4.31 -7.56
C ALA A 149 11.97 3.33 -7.37
N ARG A 150 11.57 3.08 -6.13
CA ARG A 150 10.43 2.21 -5.81
C ARG A 150 9.10 2.76 -6.33
N ILE A 151 8.89 4.07 -6.24
CA ILE A 151 7.70 4.70 -6.82
C ILE A 151 7.65 4.45 -8.33
N ASN A 152 8.77 4.59 -9.03
CA ASN A 152 8.84 4.34 -10.47
C ASN A 152 8.60 2.86 -10.81
N ILE A 153 9.25 1.93 -10.10
CA ILE A 153 8.99 0.49 -10.28
C ILE A 153 7.50 0.16 -10.13
N VAL A 154 6.84 0.70 -9.11
CA VAL A 154 5.40 0.46 -8.94
C VAL A 154 4.58 1.09 -10.07
N ARG A 155 4.99 2.25 -10.62
CA ARG A 155 4.34 2.85 -11.79
C ARG A 155 4.43 1.94 -13.00
N ASP A 156 5.61 1.41 -13.28
CA ASP A 156 5.86 0.53 -14.42
C ASP A 156 5.06 -0.78 -14.31
N LEU A 157 5.01 -1.35 -13.10
CA LEU A 157 4.26 -2.56 -12.84
C LEU A 157 2.73 -2.35 -12.77
N PHE A 158 2.26 -1.11 -12.63
CA PHE A 158 0.85 -0.84 -12.38
C PHE A 158 -0.06 -1.31 -13.52
N SER A 159 0.44 -1.32 -14.75
CA SER A 159 -0.28 -1.86 -15.91
C SER A 159 -0.61 -3.35 -15.78
N ASN A 160 0.22 -4.09 -15.05
CA ASN A 160 0.09 -5.53 -14.83
C ASN A 160 -0.68 -5.87 -13.54
N MET A 161 -1.23 -4.86 -12.85
CA MET A 161 -1.96 -5.07 -11.61
C MET A 161 -3.46 -5.13 -11.83
N ARG A 162 -4.12 -6.12 -11.21
CA ARG A 162 -5.57 -6.19 -11.02
C ARG A 162 -5.91 -6.07 -9.55
N PHE A 163 -7.03 -5.45 -9.27
CA PHE A 163 -7.47 -5.18 -7.90
C PHE A 163 -8.89 -5.71 -7.68
N ASP A 164 -9.07 -6.43 -6.57
CA ASP A 164 -10.43 -6.79 -6.17
C ASP A 164 -11.21 -5.52 -5.79
N SER A 165 -12.30 -5.28 -6.51
CA SER A 165 -13.10 -4.06 -6.40
C SER A 165 -13.81 -3.91 -5.04
N LYS A 166 -13.98 -5.01 -4.28
CA LYS A 166 -14.60 -4.99 -2.96
C LYS A 166 -13.54 -4.97 -1.85
N ASN A 167 -12.64 -5.94 -1.87
CA ASN A 167 -11.70 -6.14 -0.76
C ASN A 167 -10.57 -5.11 -0.76
N CYS A 168 -10.20 -4.56 -1.92
CA CYS A 168 -9.12 -3.56 -2.04
C CYS A 168 -9.62 -2.11 -2.15
N LEU A 169 -10.94 -1.86 -2.05
CA LEU A 169 -11.52 -0.53 -2.26
C LEU A 169 -10.94 0.52 -1.30
N ALA A 170 -10.82 0.19 -0.01
CA ALA A 170 -10.27 1.11 0.98
C ALA A 170 -8.82 1.50 0.64
N TRP A 171 -8.00 0.53 0.25
CA TRP A 171 -6.64 0.77 -0.18
C TRP A 171 -6.56 1.61 -1.47
N LEU A 172 -7.38 1.31 -2.48
CA LEU A 172 -7.43 2.08 -3.71
C LEU A 172 -7.77 3.55 -3.45
N ASN A 173 -8.69 3.83 -2.54
CA ASN A 173 -9.03 5.18 -2.14
C ASN A 173 -7.85 5.90 -1.44
N LYS A 174 -7.10 5.20 -0.60
CA LYS A 174 -5.89 5.74 0.03
C LYS A 174 -4.80 6.06 -1.01
N ILE A 175 -4.54 5.14 -1.94
CA ILE A 175 -3.57 5.37 -3.04
C ILE A 175 -3.99 6.56 -3.91
N LYS A 176 -5.28 6.66 -4.23
CA LYS A 176 -5.82 7.76 -5.02
C LYS A 176 -5.55 9.12 -4.39
N ASN A 177 -5.61 9.18 -3.07
CA ASN A 177 -5.40 10.40 -2.30
C ASN A 177 -3.95 10.61 -1.85
N TYR A 178 -3.03 9.69 -2.20
CA TYR A 178 -1.63 9.81 -1.83
C TYR A 178 -0.95 10.94 -2.60
N LYS A 179 -0.53 11.99 -1.88
CA LYS A 179 0.02 13.23 -2.43
C LYS A 179 1.45 13.45 -1.94
N ARG A 180 2.24 14.18 -2.71
CA ARG A 180 3.51 14.74 -2.25
C ARG A 180 3.25 15.69 -1.08
N LYS A 181 4.02 15.55 -0.01
CA LYS A 181 4.06 16.58 1.04
C LYS A 181 4.82 17.79 0.49
N ARG A 182 4.23 18.96 0.66
CA ARG A 182 4.89 20.23 0.39
C ARG A 182 5.50 20.74 1.69
N ASN A 183 6.73 21.17 1.64
CA ASN A 183 7.32 21.92 2.76
C ASN A 183 6.71 23.31 2.76
N GLU A 184 5.93 23.64 3.79
CA GLU A 184 5.22 24.93 3.89
C GLU A 184 6.15 26.13 3.97
N SER A 185 7.40 25.95 4.47
CA SER A 185 8.38 27.02 4.60
C SER A 185 9.19 27.28 3.32
N THR A 186 9.48 26.25 2.54
CA THR A 186 10.32 26.34 1.32
C THR A 186 9.54 26.24 0.04
N TRP A 187 8.24 25.90 0.10
CA TRP A 187 7.36 25.64 -1.04
C TRP A 187 7.87 24.51 -1.97
N GLN A 188 8.89 23.78 -1.56
CA GLN A 188 9.46 22.66 -2.30
C GLN A 188 8.81 21.36 -1.89
N PHE A 189 8.75 20.40 -2.82
CA PHE A 189 8.25 19.06 -2.54
C PHE A 189 9.36 18.22 -1.91
N MET A 190 9.01 17.54 -0.84
CA MET A 190 9.83 16.51 -0.21
C MET A 190 9.49 15.14 -0.79
#